data_5a54abd8eb99b2241abbebffb3dfe85e
#
_entry.id   5a54abd8eb99b2241abbebffb3dfe85e
#
_cell.length_a   1.000
_cell.length_b   1.000
_cell.length_c   1.000
_cell.angle_alpha   90.00
_cell.angle_beta   90.00
_cell.angle_gamma   90.00
#
_symmetry.space_group_name_H-M   'P 1'
#
loop_
_entity.id
_entity.type
_entity.pdbx_description
1 polymer ?
#
loop_
_entity_poly.entity_id
_entity_poly.type
_entity_poly.pdbx_seq_one_letter_code
_entity_poly.pdbx_strand_id
1 'polypeptide(L)'
;MLVCNSCPRGNRPLLTRGPTIPYELTKMLSLLLYPLNQALLLALIALLAMIFHWPRMAFWSLLLGVTWLYLCSTLFFADYLMGTLEDSYTPKAMSVTPDADAIVLLGGAIRGDTHMGSLGDLNQQADRLVHALALYKAGKAPRILVSGGGQPGARSEAEIMYDLLTLMGVPPHAIMQENASRDTYQNAVYTAVMLEKLGINKILLVTSAFHMRRAEALFKAQGLEVIPAPTDYQRLVGPKTMPGWLPAVSDLWQSTYALHEIIGYWVYRYQGKL
;
A
#
# COMPACT_ATOMS: atom_id res chain seq x y z
N MET A 1 -0.87 28.18 40.57
CA MET A 1 -1.16 26.89 41.20
C MET A 1 -2.65 26.61 41.03
N LEU A 2 -3.02 25.97 39.94
CA LEU A 2 -4.38 25.45 39.68
C LEU A 2 -4.20 24.15 38.86
N VAL A 3 -4.37 23.05 39.54
CA VAL A 3 -4.30 21.70 39.00
C VAL A 3 -5.64 21.40 38.34
N CYS A 4 -5.66 21.22 37.01
CA CYS A 4 -6.82 20.74 36.31
C CYS A 4 -6.81 19.19 36.34
N ASN A 5 -7.56 18.61 37.27
CA ASN A 5 -7.84 17.20 37.42
C ASN A 5 -9.13 16.89 36.66
N SER A 6 -9.06 16.53 35.34
CA SER A 6 -10.09 15.74 34.64
C SER A 6 -9.74 15.58 33.15
N CYS A 7 -8.81 14.70 32.83
CA CYS A 7 -8.75 14.10 31.52
C CYS A 7 -9.10 12.60 31.68
N PRO A 8 -10.13 12.07 31.01
CA PRO A 8 -10.37 10.65 30.99
C PRO A 8 -9.26 9.97 30.16
N ARG A 9 -8.40 9.22 30.83
CA ARG A 9 -7.43 8.33 30.20
C ARG A 9 -8.20 7.18 29.56
N GLY A 10 -8.58 7.36 28.30
CA GLY A 10 -8.98 6.25 27.47
C GLY A 10 -7.80 5.29 27.32
N ASN A 11 -8.00 4.01 27.63
CA ASN A 11 -7.07 2.92 27.42
C ASN A 11 -6.64 2.87 25.96
N ARG A 12 -5.49 3.48 25.64
CA ARG A 12 -4.81 3.19 24.38
C ARG A 12 -4.15 1.83 24.54
N PRO A 13 -4.31 0.90 23.60
CA PRO A 13 -3.51 -0.32 23.65
C PRO A 13 -2.04 0.10 23.54
N LEU A 14 -1.33 0.00 24.67
CA LEU A 14 0.12 -0.01 24.70
C LEU A 14 0.55 -1.02 23.63
N LEU A 15 1.51 -0.64 22.76
CA LEU A 15 2.21 -1.50 21.82
C LEU A 15 2.37 -2.90 22.44
N THR A 16 1.46 -3.81 22.15
CA THR A 16 1.58 -5.20 22.58
C THR A 16 2.81 -5.74 21.88
N ARG A 17 3.90 -5.89 22.62
CA ARG A 17 5.09 -6.61 22.19
C ARG A 17 4.74 -8.09 22.05
N GLY A 18 4.04 -8.45 20.97
CA GLY A 18 4.10 -9.79 20.45
C GLY A 18 5.54 -10.05 19.98
N PRO A 19 5.97 -11.31 19.82
CA PRO A 19 7.30 -11.62 19.32
C PRO A 19 7.53 -10.86 18.02
N THR A 20 8.41 -9.86 18.07
CA THR A 20 8.74 -9.02 16.90
C THR A 20 9.62 -9.86 15.98
N ILE A 21 9.00 -10.48 14.98
CA ILE A 21 9.75 -11.03 13.86
C ILE A 21 10.57 -9.89 13.26
N PRO A 22 11.88 -10.04 13.06
CA PRO A 22 12.70 -9.02 12.43
C PRO A 22 12.07 -8.56 11.11
N TYR A 23 12.07 -7.25 10.87
CA TYR A 23 11.48 -6.65 9.65
C TYR A 23 11.97 -7.33 8.37
N GLU A 24 13.29 -7.62 8.29
CA GLU A 24 13.90 -8.30 7.15
C GLU A 24 13.32 -9.71 6.93
N LEU A 25 13.10 -10.45 8.02
CA LEU A 25 12.50 -11.79 7.93
C LEU A 25 11.03 -11.70 7.48
N THR A 26 10.28 -10.72 7.96
CA THR A 26 8.90 -10.49 7.50
C THR A 26 8.88 -10.16 6.00
N LYS A 27 9.81 -9.34 5.53
CA LYS A 27 9.95 -8.99 4.13
C LYS A 27 10.34 -10.20 3.27
N MET A 28 11.28 -11.03 3.73
CA MET A 28 11.63 -12.28 3.06
C MET A 28 10.46 -13.26 3.00
N LEU A 29 9.72 -13.43 4.10
CA LEU A 29 8.53 -14.29 4.12
C LEU A 29 7.42 -13.78 3.19
N SER A 30 7.28 -12.46 3.02
CA SER A 30 6.30 -11.90 2.08
C SER A 30 6.61 -12.27 0.62
N LEU A 31 7.88 -12.49 0.26
CA LEU A 31 8.24 -12.95 -1.09
C LEU A 31 7.72 -14.37 -1.39
N LEU A 32 7.51 -15.20 -0.36
CA LEU A 32 6.89 -16.53 -0.54
C LEU A 32 5.42 -16.45 -0.95
N LEU A 33 4.78 -15.28 -0.78
CA LEU A 33 3.40 -15.05 -1.23
C LEU A 33 3.32 -14.76 -2.72
N TYR A 34 4.44 -14.50 -3.39
CA TYR A 34 4.45 -14.16 -4.80
C TYR A 34 4.28 -15.41 -5.67
N PRO A 35 3.32 -15.41 -6.63
CA PRO A 35 3.03 -16.58 -7.47
C PRO A 35 4.25 -17.14 -8.20
N LEU A 36 5.14 -16.26 -8.66
CA LEU A 36 6.39 -16.68 -9.32
C LEU A 36 7.27 -17.49 -8.37
N ASN A 37 7.47 -17.02 -7.12
CA ASN A 37 8.32 -17.71 -6.15
C ASN A 37 7.70 -19.06 -5.72
N GLN A 38 6.37 -19.12 -5.61
CA GLN A 38 5.65 -20.35 -5.33
C GLN A 38 5.81 -21.36 -6.46
N ALA A 39 5.69 -20.91 -7.73
CA ALA A 39 5.90 -21.77 -8.89
C ALA A 39 7.35 -22.29 -8.98
N LEU A 40 8.34 -21.44 -8.71
CA LEU A 40 9.75 -21.83 -8.66
C LEU A 40 10.04 -22.81 -7.52
N LEU A 41 9.43 -22.64 -6.35
CA LEU A 41 9.54 -23.59 -5.25
C LEU A 41 8.95 -24.95 -5.62
N LEU A 42 7.78 -24.97 -6.25
CA LEU A 42 7.17 -26.21 -6.74
C LEU A 42 8.01 -26.89 -7.83
N ALA A 43 8.64 -26.12 -8.71
CA ALA A 43 9.58 -26.65 -9.70
C ALA A 43 10.83 -27.25 -9.04
N LEU A 44 11.36 -26.62 -7.98
CA LEU A 44 12.47 -27.16 -7.21
C LEU A 44 12.08 -28.47 -6.50
N ILE A 45 10.89 -28.51 -5.89
CA ILE A 45 10.36 -29.74 -5.28
C ILE A 45 10.24 -30.86 -6.34
N ALA A 46 9.76 -30.54 -7.53
CA ALA A 46 9.65 -31.50 -8.63
C ALA A 46 11.04 -32.04 -9.03
N LEU A 47 12.03 -31.15 -9.14
CA LEU A 47 13.41 -31.56 -9.47
C LEU A 47 14.00 -32.50 -8.40
N LEU A 48 13.86 -32.14 -7.13
CA LEU A 48 14.31 -32.99 -6.01
C LEU A 48 13.58 -34.32 -6.00
N ALA A 49 12.27 -34.34 -6.23
CA ALA A 49 11.49 -35.57 -6.32
C ALA A 49 11.95 -36.49 -7.48
N MET A 50 12.39 -35.91 -8.60
CA MET A 50 13.02 -36.68 -9.68
C MET A 50 14.34 -37.32 -9.24
N ILE A 51 15.20 -36.60 -8.53
CA ILE A 51 16.48 -37.10 -8.03
C ILE A 51 16.25 -38.27 -7.04
N PHE A 52 15.22 -38.16 -6.18
CA PHE A 52 14.85 -39.23 -5.25
C PHE A 52 13.96 -40.33 -5.84
N HIS A 53 13.77 -40.35 -7.16
CA HIS A 53 12.95 -41.35 -7.87
C HIS A 53 11.48 -41.39 -7.44
N TRP A 54 10.89 -40.22 -7.13
CA TRP A 54 9.47 -40.06 -6.82
C TRP A 54 8.69 -39.38 -7.98
N PRO A 55 8.50 -40.08 -9.13
CA PRO A 55 8.00 -39.47 -10.37
C PRO A 55 6.58 -38.90 -10.25
N ARG A 56 5.72 -39.49 -9.42
CA ARG A 56 4.36 -38.99 -9.22
C ARG A 56 4.37 -37.63 -8.48
N MET A 57 5.21 -37.46 -7.47
CA MET A 57 5.34 -36.19 -6.76
C MET A 57 5.96 -35.13 -7.67
N ALA A 58 6.97 -35.50 -8.45
CA ALA A 58 7.57 -34.60 -9.44
C ALA A 58 6.53 -34.09 -10.46
N PHE A 59 5.72 -34.98 -11.01
CA PHE A 59 4.68 -34.63 -11.98
C PHE A 59 3.64 -33.68 -11.38
N TRP A 60 3.09 -33.99 -10.20
CA TRP A 60 2.04 -33.16 -9.59
C TRP A 60 2.57 -31.80 -9.11
N SER A 61 3.79 -31.74 -8.56
CA SER A 61 4.41 -30.47 -8.16
C SER A 61 4.64 -29.56 -9.37
N LEU A 62 5.16 -30.11 -10.48
CA LEU A 62 5.39 -29.34 -11.68
C LEU A 62 4.06 -28.87 -12.30
N LEU A 63 3.09 -29.77 -12.42
CA LEU A 63 1.77 -29.44 -12.96
C LEU A 63 1.10 -28.34 -12.15
N LEU A 64 1.13 -28.42 -10.81
CA LEU A 64 0.56 -27.40 -9.92
C LEU A 64 1.28 -26.04 -10.10
N GLY A 65 2.62 -26.06 -10.14
CA GLY A 65 3.42 -24.84 -10.30
C GLY A 65 3.14 -24.12 -11.62
N VAL A 66 3.13 -24.87 -12.72
CA VAL A 66 2.84 -24.32 -14.06
C VAL A 66 1.40 -23.82 -14.15
N THR A 67 0.43 -24.61 -13.68
CA THR A 67 -0.99 -24.20 -13.69
C THR A 67 -1.22 -22.95 -12.86
N TRP A 68 -0.61 -22.87 -11.66
CA TRP A 68 -0.70 -21.71 -10.79
C TRP A 68 -0.10 -20.46 -11.42
N LEU A 69 1.10 -20.58 -11.97
CA LEU A 69 1.77 -19.46 -12.65
C LEU A 69 0.98 -18.98 -13.87
N TYR A 70 0.48 -19.94 -14.67
CA TYR A 70 -0.38 -19.63 -15.82
C TYR A 70 -1.63 -18.87 -15.37
N LEU A 71 -2.36 -19.37 -14.37
CA LEU A 71 -3.58 -18.75 -13.86
C LEU A 71 -3.31 -17.31 -13.40
N CYS A 72 -2.28 -17.11 -12.57
CA CYS A 72 -1.91 -15.78 -12.06
C CYS A 72 -1.41 -14.82 -13.16
N SER A 73 -1.00 -15.35 -14.31
CA SER A 73 -0.56 -14.54 -15.44
C SER A 73 -1.68 -14.21 -16.43
N THR A 74 -2.94 -14.64 -16.17
CA THR A 74 -4.08 -14.36 -17.04
C THR A 74 -4.84 -13.11 -16.58
N LEU A 75 -5.31 -12.33 -17.57
CA LEU A 75 -6.13 -11.14 -17.30
C LEU A 75 -7.41 -11.49 -16.53
N PHE A 76 -8.04 -12.64 -16.80
CA PHE A 76 -9.27 -13.03 -16.09
C PHE A 76 -9.06 -13.17 -14.60
N PHE A 77 -7.96 -13.78 -14.18
CA PHE A 77 -7.66 -13.97 -12.77
C PHE A 77 -7.17 -12.68 -12.10
N ALA A 78 -6.30 -11.93 -12.77
CA ALA A 78 -5.81 -10.63 -12.29
C ALA A 78 -6.97 -9.63 -12.09
N ASP A 79 -7.85 -9.50 -13.09
CA ASP A 79 -9.01 -8.62 -13.05
C ASP A 79 -10.01 -9.01 -11.95
N TYR A 80 -10.23 -10.32 -11.75
CA TYR A 80 -11.06 -10.83 -10.66
C TYR A 80 -10.48 -10.44 -9.29
N LEU A 81 -9.20 -10.67 -9.06
CA LEU A 81 -8.55 -10.34 -7.78
C LEU A 81 -8.56 -8.83 -7.53
N MET A 82 -8.17 -8.03 -8.52
CA MET A 82 -8.20 -6.57 -8.40
C MET A 82 -9.62 -6.05 -8.15
N GLY A 83 -10.64 -6.62 -8.80
CA GLY A 83 -12.04 -6.27 -8.56
C GLY A 83 -12.44 -6.43 -7.11
N THR A 84 -12.00 -7.49 -6.42
CA THR A 84 -12.29 -7.67 -4.98
C THR A 84 -11.74 -6.57 -4.08
N LEU A 85 -10.74 -5.82 -4.55
CA LEU A 85 -10.10 -4.71 -3.83
C LEU A 85 -10.63 -3.35 -4.26
N GLU A 86 -10.88 -3.14 -5.55
CA GLU A 86 -11.19 -1.83 -6.14
C GLU A 86 -12.68 -1.52 -6.21
N ASP A 87 -13.55 -2.53 -6.40
CA ASP A 87 -14.98 -2.29 -6.67
C ASP A 87 -15.72 -1.59 -5.52
N SER A 88 -15.20 -1.68 -4.30
CA SER A 88 -15.72 -0.95 -3.14
C SER A 88 -15.27 0.53 -3.09
N TYR A 89 -14.32 0.93 -3.91
CA TYR A 89 -13.69 2.24 -3.92
C TYR A 89 -13.86 2.93 -5.27
N THR A 90 -15.08 3.32 -5.58
CA THR A 90 -15.39 4.00 -6.84
C THR A 90 -14.77 5.40 -6.90
N PRO A 91 -14.24 5.83 -8.07
CA PRO A 91 -13.74 7.19 -8.26
C PRO A 91 -14.84 8.22 -8.00
N LYS A 92 -14.50 9.28 -7.26
CA LYS A 92 -15.42 10.40 -7.01
C LYS A 92 -14.91 11.65 -7.73
N ALA A 93 -15.85 12.39 -8.33
CA ALA A 93 -15.49 13.70 -8.88
C ALA A 93 -15.04 14.64 -7.75
N MET A 94 -14.10 15.54 -8.04
CA MET A 94 -13.58 16.52 -7.06
C MET A 94 -14.69 17.37 -6.44
N SER A 95 -15.72 17.71 -7.21
CA SER A 95 -16.86 18.52 -6.74
C SER A 95 -17.68 17.86 -5.63
N VAL A 96 -17.77 16.52 -5.62
CA VAL A 96 -18.54 15.77 -4.61
C VAL A 96 -17.66 15.17 -3.52
N THR A 97 -16.34 15.32 -3.62
CA THR A 97 -15.41 14.89 -2.56
C THR A 97 -15.57 15.81 -1.36
N PRO A 98 -15.88 15.29 -0.15
CA PRO A 98 -16.03 16.11 1.04
C PRO A 98 -14.71 16.80 1.44
N ASP A 99 -14.82 17.93 2.11
CA ASP A 99 -13.67 18.61 2.69
C ASP A 99 -13.20 17.89 3.98
N ALA A 100 -11.90 17.99 4.25
CA ALA A 100 -11.25 17.41 5.43
C ALA A 100 -10.22 18.37 6.02
N ASP A 101 -9.68 18.03 7.20
CA ASP A 101 -8.68 18.86 7.88
C ASP A 101 -7.29 18.69 7.27
N ALA A 102 -7.01 17.52 6.70
CA ALA A 102 -5.75 17.21 6.00
C ALA A 102 -5.95 16.16 4.91
N ILE A 103 -5.10 16.24 3.88
CA ILE A 103 -4.86 15.13 2.93
C ILE A 103 -3.70 14.32 3.48
N VAL A 104 -3.86 13.01 3.60
CA VAL A 104 -2.78 12.08 3.95
C VAL A 104 -2.41 11.29 2.70
N LEU A 105 -1.21 11.55 2.20
CA LEU A 105 -0.65 10.86 1.03
C LEU A 105 0.31 9.77 1.50
N LEU A 106 -0.01 8.51 1.17
CA LEU A 106 0.86 7.38 1.47
C LEU A 106 1.96 7.22 0.42
N GLY A 107 3.14 6.81 0.88
CA GLY A 107 4.28 6.42 0.07
C GLY A 107 3.97 5.28 -0.90
N GLY A 108 4.99 4.85 -1.64
CA GLY A 108 4.88 3.86 -2.71
C GLY A 108 4.78 4.47 -4.11
N ALA A 109 4.85 5.80 -4.24
CA ALA A 109 4.89 6.51 -5.52
C ALA A 109 6.31 6.75 -6.06
N ILE A 110 7.33 6.47 -5.26
CA ILE A 110 8.73 6.80 -5.52
C ILE A 110 9.56 5.51 -5.64
N ARG A 111 10.54 5.50 -6.55
CA ARG A 111 11.51 4.39 -6.68
C ARG A 111 12.62 4.44 -5.64
N GLY A 112 12.79 5.57 -4.95
CA GLY A 112 13.91 5.87 -4.08
C GLY A 112 14.97 6.73 -4.74
N ASP A 113 16.16 6.78 -4.16
CA ASP A 113 17.30 7.52 -4.73
C ASP A 113 17.75 6.85 -6.03
N THR A 114 17.70 7.61 -7.11
CA THR A 114 18.16 7.22 -8.44
C THR A 114 19.20 8.20 -8.96
N HIS A 115 19.66 8.00 -10.20
CA HIS A 115 20.59 8.93 -10.88
C HIS A 115 19.99 10.32 -11.14
N MET A 116 18.68 10.51 -10.96
CA MET A 116 18.03 11.81 -11.09
C MET A 116 18.36 12.79 -9.95
N GLY A 117 19.13 12.36 -8.95
CA GLY A 117 19.55 13.21 -7.84
C GLY A 117 18.41 13.63 -6.93
N SER A 118 18.23 14.93 -6.69
CA SER A 118 17.27 15.44 -5.70
C SER A 118 15.80 15.24 -6.04
N LEU A 119 15.43 15.06 -7.31
CA LEU A 119 14.02 14.97 -7.72
C LEU A 119 13.40 13.61 -7.47
N GLY A 120 14.20 12.54 -7.36
CA GLY A 120 13.70 11.17 -7.25
C GLY A 120 12.90 10.71 -8.48
N ASP A 121 12.96 9.41 -8.79
CA ASP A 121 12.15 8.84 -9.88
C ASP A 121 10.78 8.40 -9.40
N LEU A 122 9.78 8.75 -10.17
CA LEU A 122 8.41 8.26 -9.99
C LEU A 122 8.29 6.82 -10.49
N ASN A 123 7.46 6.05 -9.82
CA ASN A 123 7.09 4.70 -10.26
C ASN A 123 5.67 4.66 -10.87
N GLN A 124 5.15 3.46 -11.10
CA GLN A 124 3.82 3.27 -11.69
C GLN A 124 2.67 3.82 -10.82
N GLN A 125 2.88 3.99 -9.52
CA GLN A 125 1.89 4.51 -8.58
C GLN A 125 1.97 6.04 -8.37
N ALA A 126 2.63 6.77 -9.26
CA ALA A 126 2.79 8.23 -9.23
C ALA A 126 1.45 9.00 -9.24
N ASP A 127 0.39 8.38 -9.71
CA ASP A 127 -0.97 8.91 -9.68
C ASP A 127 -1.40 9.36 -8.28
N ARG A 128 -0.87 8.74 -7.22
CA ARG A 128 -1.12 9.14 -5.83
C ARG A 128 -0.68 10.58 -5.58
N LEU A 129 0.51 10.95 -6.05
CA LEU A 129 1.07 12.30 -5.89
C LEU A 129 0.22 13.33 -6.65
N VAL A 130 -0.12 13.02 -7.90
CA VAL A 130 -0.94 13.89 -8.76
C VAL A 130 -2.34 14.08 -8.17
N HIS A 131 -2.94 13.01 -7.65
CA HIS A 131 -4.28 13.07 -7.06
C HIS A 131 -4.29 13.89 -5.76
N ALA A 132 -3.29 13.71 -4.89
CA ALA A 132 -3.15 14.52 -3.67
C ALA A 132 -2.97 16.02 -4.00
N LEU A 133 -2.15 16.34 -5.01
CA LEU A 133 -2.00 17.71 -5.49
C LEU A 133 -3.32 18.27 -6.02
N ALA A 134 -4.07 17.49 -6.80
CA ALA A 134 -5.36 17.93 -7.35
C ALA A 134 -6.38 18.23 -6.25
N LEU A 135 -6.48 17.37 -5.22
CA LEU A 135 -7.32 17.59 -4.05
C LEU A 135 -6.92 18.86 -3.29
N TYR A 136 -5.62 19.10 -3.09
CA TYR A 136 -5.13 20.31 -2.44
C TYR A 136 -5.47 21.57 -3.24
N LYS A 137 -5.20 21.56 -4.56
CA LYS A 137 -5.54 22.70 -5.45
C LYS A 137 -7.04 22.94 -5.56
N ALA A 138 -7.86 21.90 -5.40
CA ALA A 138 -9.32 22.02 -5.33
C ALA A 138 -9.82 22.54 -3.95
N GLY A 139 -8.92 22.84 -3.03
CA GLY A 139 -9.24 23.36 -1.68
C GLY A 139 -9.88 22.34 -0.73
N LYS A 140 -9.73 21.02 -1.01
CA LYS A 140 -10.36 19.95 -0.24
C LYS A 140 -9.76 19.76 1.17
N ALA A 141 -8.54 20.24 1.39
CA ALA A 141 -7.95 20.40 2.72
C ALA A 141 -6.86 21.47 2.69
N PRO A 142 -6.57 22.14 3.83
CA PRO A 142 -5.59 23.22 3.90
C PRO A 142 -4.15 22.73 3.91
N ARG A 143 -3.90 21.44 4.07
CA ARG A 143 -2.55 20.85 4.18
C ARG A 143 -2.49 19.43 3.68
N ILE A 144 -1.26 19.01 3.31
CA ILE A 144 -0.94 17.64 2.91
C ILE A 144 0.04 17.06 3.94
N LEU A 145 -0.22 15.87 4.46
CA LEU A 145 0.75 15.06 5.18
C LEU A 145 1.22 13.94 4.27
N VAL A 146 2.51 13.92 3.96
CA VAL A 146 3.16 12.84 3.22
C VAL A 146 3.74 11.84 4.22
N SER A 147 3.43 10.56 4.08
CA SER A 147 3.89 9.52 5.00
C SER A 147 4.58 8.39 4.24
N GLY A 148 5.84 8.19 4.55
CA GLY A 148 6.66 7.14 3.94
C GLY A 148 8.12 7.27 4.34
N GLY A 149 8.65 6.24 5.00
CA GLY A 149 10.06 6.21 5.40
C GLY A 149 11.00 5.83 4.25
N GLY A 150 12.24 5.60 4.60
CA GLY A 150 13.30 5.20 3.68
C GLY A 150 14.16 4.07 4.24
N GLN A 151 15.08 3.58 3.42
CA GLN A 151 16.13 2.69 3.88
C GLN A 151 17.19 3.48 4.67
N PRO A 152 17.91 2.85 5.62
CA PRO A 152 19.00 3.51 6.33
C PRO A 152 20.03 4.09 5.35
N GLY A 153 20.31 5.40 5.46
CA GLY A 153 21.28 6.10 4.60
C GLY A 153 20.72 6.63 3.28
N ALA A 154 19.45 6.34 2.96
CA ALA A 154 18.74 6.91 1.81
C ALA A 154 17.69 7.94 2.28
N ARG A 155 17.29 8.83 1.38
CA ARG A 155 16.20 9.77 1.62
C ARG A 155 14.89 9.01 1.79
N SER A 156 14.02 9.50 2.68
CA SER A 156 12.69 8.93 2.84
C SER A 156 11.79 9.24 1.63
N GLU A 157 10.78 8.41 1.39
CA GLU A 157 9.78 8.71 0.36
C GLU A 157 9.04 10.01 0.66
N ALA A 158 8.78 10.29 1.96
CA ALA A 158 8.12 11.53 2.37
C ALA A 158 8.96 12.77 2.04
N GLU A 159 10.30 12.73 2.20
CA GLU A 159 11.18 13.84 1.78
C GLU A 159 11.14 14.08 0.27
N ILE A 160 11.16 13.01 -0.53
CA ILE A 160 11.11 13.12 -1.99
C ILE A 160 9.73 13.64 -2.44
N MET A 161 8.64 13.12 -1.85
CA MET A 161 7.29 13.61 -2.13
C MET A 161 7.11 15.08 -1.73
N TYR A 162 7.72 15.51 -0.63
CA TYR A 162 7.72 16.92 -0.22
C TYR A 162 8.37 17.82 -1.26
N ASP A 163 9.55 17.45 -1.75
CA ASP A 163 10.27 18.20 -2.78
C ASP A 163 9.44 18.28 -4.07
N LEU A 164 8.86 17.19 -4.50
CA LEU A 164 8.03 17.13 -5.71
C LEU A 164 6.77 17.99 -5.56
N LEU A 165 6.05 17.90 -4.44
CA LEU A 165 4.87 18.74 -4.21
C LEU A 165 5.22 20.23 -4.13
N THR A 166 6.36 20.57 -3.53
CA THR A 166 6.87 21.94 -3.48
C THR A 166 7.20 22.44 -4.88
N LEU A 167 7.88 21.63 -5.70
CA LEU A 167 8.16 21.94 -7.10
C LEU A 167 6.88 22.16 -7.91
N MET A 168 5.82 21.40 -7.62
CA MET A 168 4.50 21.53 -8.25
C MET A 168 3.65 22.68 -7.69
N GLY A 169 4.22 23.52 -6.80
CA GLY A 169 3.62 24.76 -6.31
C GLY A 169 2.75 24.60 -5.05
N VAL A 170 2.92 23.54 -4.28
CA VAL A 170 2.36 23.48 -2.92
C VAL A 170 3.29 24.25 -1.95
N PRO A 171 2.79 25.24 -1.20
CA PRO A 171 3.64 25.97 -0.27
C PRO A 171 4.26 25.05 0.80
N PRO A 172 5.57 25.19 1.09
CA PRO A 172 6.27 24.33 2.07
C PRO A 172 5.57 24.21 3.43
N HIS A 173 4.98 25.31 3.92
CA HIS A 173 4.25 25.34 5.19
C HIS A 173 2.94 24.53 5.19
N ALA A 174 2.42 24.20 4.02
CA ALA A 174 1.23 23.37 3.85
C ALA A 174 1.55 21.87 3.77
N ILE A 175 2.83 21.47 3.75
CA ILE A 175 3.25 20.07 3.65
C ILE A 175 3.88 19.63 4.97
N MET A 176 3.36 18.57 5.54
CA MET A 176 3.91 17.87 6.71
C MET A 176 4.54 16.56 6.28
N GLN A 177 5.60 16.12 6.94
CA GLN A 177 6.36 14.92 6.58
C GLN A 177 6.38 13.93 7.75
N GLU A 178 6.04 12.68 7.49
CA GLU A 178 6.27 11.54 8.37
C GLU A 178 7.29 10.61 7.68
N ASN A 179 8.51 10.56 8.21
CA ASN A 179 9.70 9.98 7.57
C ASN A 179 10.16 8.66 8.21
N ALA A 180 9.50 8.20 9.29
CA ALA A 180 10.02 7.12 10.13
C ALA A 180 9.38 5.76 9.85
N SER A 181 8.24 5.73 9.18
CA SER A 181 7.47 4.52 8.91
C SER A 181 8.19 3.56 7.94
N ARG A 182 8.08 2.25 8.22
CA ARG A 182 8.65 1.18 7.38
C ARG A 182 7.60 0.29 6.74
N ASP A 183 6.36 0.40 7.20
CA ASP A 183 5.21 -0.34 6.70
C ASP A 183 3.92 0.46 6.87
N THR A 184 2.82 -0.01 6.29
CA THR A 184 1.53 0.69 6.31
C THR A 184 0.94 0.83 7.72
N TYR A 185 1.22 -0.09 8.62
CA TYR A 185 0.79 0.02 10.02
C TYR A 185 1.50 1.19 10.72
N GLN A 186 2.82 1.31 10.53
CA GLN A 186 3.59 2.42 11.07
C GLN A 186 3.20 3.76 10.43
N ASN A 187 2.89 3.77 9.12
CA ASN A 187 2.32 4.97 8.48
C ASN A 187 1.07 5.44 9.24
N ALA A 188 0.12 4.53 9.53
CA ALA A 188 -1.10 4.89 10.25
C ALA A 188 -0.82 5.39 11.67
N VAL A 189 0.02 4.66 12.44
CA VAL A 189 0.33 5.01 13.83
C VAL A 189 1.05 6.36 13.94
N TYR A 190 2.12 6.56 13.15
CA TYR A 190 2.92 7.79 13.26
C TYR A 190 2.19 9.00 12.70
N THR A 191 1.45 8.84 11.61
CA THR A 191 0.57 9.88 11.08
C THR A 191 -0.48 10.29 12.11
N ALA A 192 -1.15 9.32 12.75
CA ALA A 192 -2.17 9.61 13.75
C ALA A 192 -1.60 10.39 14.94
N VAL A 193 -0.41 10.04 15.43
CA VAL A 193 0.29 10.77 16.51
C VAL A 193 0.62 12.22 16.10
N MET A 194 1.02 12.44 14.84
CA MET A 194 1.29 13.78 14.32
C MET A 194 0.01 14.62 14.22
N LEU A 195 -1.06 14.04 13.69
CA LEU A 195 -2.34 14.71 13.48
C LEU A 195 -3.03 15.04 14.82
N GLU A 196 -2.94 14.14 15.80
CA GLU A 196 -3.48 14.37 17.15
C GLU A 196 -2.89 15.61 17.82
N LYS A 197 -1.57 15.83 17.70
CA LYS A 197 -0.89 17.04 18.25
C LYS A 197 -1.41 18.34 17.64
N LEU A 198 -2.00 18.28 16.46
CA LEU A 198 -2.56 19.41 15.72
C LEU A 198 -4.07 19.52 15.86
N GLY A 199 -4.71 18.60 16.61
CA GLY A 199 -6.17 18.54 16.74
C GLY A 199 -6.89 18.15 15.47
N ILE A 200 -6.20 17.46 14.55
CA ILE A 200 -6.74 16.99 13.26
C ILE A 200 -7.27 15.57 13.44
N ASN A 201 -8.53 15.37 13.07
CA ASN A 201 -9.17 14.05 13.17
C ASN A 201 -9.72 13.55 11.83
N LYS A 202 -10.14 14.44 10.94
CA LYS A 202 -10.77 14.11 9.65
C LYS A 202 -9.78 14.24 8.51
N ILE A 203 -9.56 13.14 7.77
CA ILE A 203 -8.55 13.07 6.72
C ILE A 203 -9.11 12.56 5.39
N LEU A 204 -8.58 13.10 4.29
CA LEU A 204 -8.65 12.48 2.96
C LEU A 204 -7.43 11.56 2.80
N LEU A 205 -7.65 10.25 2.78
CA LEU A 205 -6.58 9.27 2.62
C LEU A 205 -6.36 8.96 1.15
N VAL A 206 -5.17 9.31 0.63
CA VAL A 206 -4.78 9.11 -0.77
C VAL A 206 -3.80 7.95 -0.88
N THR A 207 -4.20 6.93 -1.61
CA THR A 207 -3.38 5.78 -2.00
C THR A 207 -4.03 5.07 -3.20
N SER A 208 -3.36 4.05 -3.76
CA SER A 208 -3.92 3.24 -4.85
C SER A 208 -5.20 2.53 -4.41
N ALA A 209 -6.16 2.40 -5.33
CA ALA A 209 -7.46 1.79 -5.05
C ALA A 209 -7.34 0.36 -4.49
N PHE A 210 -6.45 -0.45 -5.07
CA PHE A 210 -6.19 -1.82 -4.60
C PHE A 210 -5.58 -1.89 -3.19
N HIS A 211 -4.88 -0.84 -2.74
CA HIS A 211 -4.28 -0.73 -1.41
C HIS A 211 -5.25 -0.12 -0.38
N MET A 212 -6.29 0.58 -0.83
CA MET A 212 -7.15 1.42 0.01
C MET A 212 -7.80 0.65 1.15
N ARG A 213 -8.30 -0.56 0.91
CA ARG A 213 -8.97 -1.38 1.93
C ARG A 213 -8.11 -1.60 3.17
N ARG A 214 -6.83 -1.93 2.98
CA ARG A 214 -5.89 -2.20 4.07
C ARG A 214 -5.46 -0.89 4.75
N ALA A 215 -5.19 0.14 3.99
CA ALA A 215 -4.80 1.45 4.51
C ALA A 215 -5.94 2.08 5.34
N GLU A 216 -7.16 2.15 4.79
CA GLU A 216 -8.31 2.73 5.48
C GLU A 216 -8.59 2.04 6.82
N ALA A 217 -8.56 0.70 6.86
CA ALA A 217 -8.79 -0.04 8.08
C ALA A 217 -7.74 0.27 9.15
N LEU A 218 -6.46 0.37 8.77
CA LEU A 218 -5.37 0.71 9.68
C LEU A 218 -5.49 2.14 10.23
N PHE A 219 -5.84 3.11 9.40
CA PHE A 219 -6.02 4.51 9.83
C PHE A 219 -7.27 4.67 10.71
N LYS A 220 -8.38 4.01 10.40
CA LYS A 220 -9.59 3.97 11.24
C LYS A 220 -9.30 3.34 12.61
N ALA A 221 -8.48 2.30 12.67
CA ALA A 221 -8.07 1.69 13.93
C ALA A 221 -7.26 2.63 14.83
N GLN A 222 -6.68 3.71 14.29
CA GLN A 222 -6.04 4.77 15.06
C GLN A 222 -7.02 5.85 15.56
N GLY A 223 -8.31 5.72 15.29
CA GLY A 223 -9.34 6.66 15.72
C GLY A 223 -9.57 7.84 14.79
N LEU A 224 -9.03 7.83 13.57
CA LEU A 224 -9.21 8.89 12.58
C LEU A 224 -10.53 8.71 11.80
N GLU A 225 -11.19 9.82 11.49
CA GLU A 225 -12.27 9.86 10.51
C GLU A 225 -11.66 9.86 9.09
N VAL A 226 -11.71 8.71 8.44
CA VAL A 226 -11.05 8.50 7.14
C VAL A 226 -12.06 8.61 6.01
N ILE A 227 -11.83 9.56 5.10
CA ILE A 227 -12.49 9.66 3.81
C ILE A 227 -11.56 9.06 2.76
N PRO A 228 -11.87 7.90 2.15
CA PRO A 228 -11.07 7.34 1.08
C PRO A 228 -11.06 8.25 -0.15
N ALA A 229 -9.87 8.55 -0.66
CA ALA A 229 -9.62 9.25 -1.91
C ALA A 229 -8.73 8.38 -2.81
N PRO A 230 -9.30 7.27 -3.34
CA PRO A 230 -8.58 6.29 -4.14
C PRO A 230 -8.16 6.84 -5.49
N THR A 231 -7.02 6.35 -5.99
CA THR A 231 -6.47 6.63 -7.31
C THR A 231 -5.73 5.40 -7.84
N ASP A 232 -5.04 5.48 -8.98
CA ASP A 232 -4.20 4.40 -9.50
C ASP A 232 -4.97 3.06 -9.56
N TYR A 233 -6.11 3.08 -10.28
CA TYR A 233 -6.91 1.88 -10.53
C TYR A 233 -6.21 1.00 -11.57
N GLN A 234 -6.06 -0.26 -11.26
CA GLN A 234 -5.39 -1.23 -12.14
C GLN A 234 -6.34 -1.86 -13.15
N ARG A 235 -7.64 -1.87 -12.85
CA ARG A 235 -8.66 -2.36 -13.78
C ARG A 235 -9.00 -1.29 -14.81
N LEU A 236 -8.59 -1.55 -16.04
CA LEU A 236 -8.86 -0.65 -17.16
C LEU A 236 -10.31 -0.79 -17.65
N VAL A 237 -10.98 0.36 -17.80
CA VAL A 237 -12.30 0.45 -18.42
C VAL A 237 -12.10 0.66 -19.91
N GLY A 238 -12.38 -0.36 -20.72
CA GLY A 238 -12.26 -0.24 -22.17
C GLY A 238 -12.19 -1.59 -22.89
N PRO A 239 -12.24 -1.59 -24.23
CA PRO A 239 -12.12 -2.83 -25.02
C PRO A 239 -10.71 -3.43 -24.82
N LYS A 240 -10.67 -4.68 -24.44
CA LYS A 240 -9.43 -5.44 -24.29
C LYS A 240 -8.96 -5.89 -25.67
N THR A 241 -7.75 -5.52 -26.04
CA THR A 241 -7.17 -5.82 -27.36
C THR A 241 -6.64 -7.26 -27.48
N MET A 242 -6.34 -7.89 -26.32
CA MET A 242 -5.80 -9.25 -26.26
C MET A 242 -6.76 -10.19 -25.55
N PRO A 243 -6.81 -11.49 -25.95
CA PRO A 243 -7.61 -12.49 -25.25
C PRO A 243 -7.19 -12.62 -23.78
N GLY A 244 -8.16 -12.58 -22.86
CA GLY A 244 -7.88 -12.57 -21.42
C GLY A 244 -7.28 -13.88 -20.85
N TRP A 245 -7.23 -14.96 -21.64
CA TRP A 245 -6.56 -16.21 -21.28
C TRP A 245 -5.08 -16.23 -21.68
N LEU A 246 -4.61 -15.26 -22.48
CA LEU A 246 -3.21 -15.19 -22.89
C LEU A 246 -2.36 -14.65 -21.74
N PRO A 247 -1.31 -15.39 -21.30
CA PRO A 247 -0.48 -14.94 -20.18
C PRO A 247 0.30 -13.67 -20.51
N ALA A 248 0.31 -12.73 -19.56
CA ALA A 248 1.08 -11.49 -19.65
C ALA A 248 1.79 -11.17 -18.32
N VAL A 249 2.95 -10.51 -18.42
CA VAL A 249 3.73 -10.10 -17.24
C VAL A 249 2.98 -9.06 -16.42
N SER A 250 2.24 -8.18 -17.09
CA SER A 250 1.36 -7.19 -16.43
C SER A 250 0.30 -7.84 -15.53
N ASP A 251 -0.32 -8.95 -16.02
CA ASP A 251 -1.37 -9.64 -15.29
C ASP A 251 -0.79 -10.42 -14.09
N LEU A 252 0.40 -11.02 -14.28
CA LEU A 252 1.14 -11.63 -13.18
C LEU A 252 1.49 -10.60 -12.09
N TRP A 253 1.90 -9.40 -12.49
CA TRP A 253 2.17 -8.29 -11.57
C TRP A 253 0.91 -7.89 -10.80
N GLN A 254 -0.21 -7.68 -11.49
CA GLN A 254 -1.49 -7.34 -10.86
C GLN A 254 -1.96 -8.43 -9.88
N SER A 255 -1.92 -9.70 -10.28
CA SER A 255 -2.25 -10.82 -9.40
C SER A 255 -1.36 -10.87 -8.16
N THR A 256 -0.06 -10.61 -8.32
CA THR A 256 0.92 -10.58 -7.22
C THR A 256 0.57 -9.50 -6.21
N TYR A 257 0.29 -8.27 -6.68
CA TYR A 257 -0.09 -7.16 -5.81
C TYR A 257 -1.45 -7.38 -5.14
N ALA A 258 -2.43 -7.89 -5.88
CA ALA A 258 -3.74 -8.18 -5.31
C ALA A 258 -3.66 -9.24 -4.19
N LEU A 259 -2.94 -10.33 -4.41
CA LEU A 259 -2.72 -11.36 -3.39
C LEU A 259 -1.98 -10.81 -2.17
N HIS A 260 -0.96 -9.97 -2.40
CA HIS A 260 -0.24 -9.30 -1.31
C HIS A 260 -1.17 -8.43 -0.44
N GLU A 261 -2.05 -7.65 -1.04
CA GLU A 261 -3.01 -6.80 -0.33
C GLU A 261 -4.08 -7.60 0.42
N ILE A 262 -4.64 -8.63 -0.23
CA ILE A 262 -5.64 -9.50 0.39
C ILE A 262 -5.04 -10.21 1.61
N ILE A 263 -3.87 -10.83 1.46
CA ILE A 263 -3.21 -11.55 2.56
C ILE A 263 -2.75 -10.57 3.63
N GLY A 264 -2.16 -9.42 3.25
CA GLY A 264 -1.73 -8.38 4.17
C GLY A 264 -2.88 -7.86 5.06
N TYR A 265 -4.06 -7.66 4.48
CA TYR A 265 -5.25 -7.28 5.25
C TYR A 265 -5.61 -8.33 6.31
N TRP A 266 -5.65 -9.62 5.93
CA TRP A 266 -5.98 -10.69 6.85
C TRP A 266 -4.92 -10.91 7.94
N VAL A 267 -3.63 -10.74 7.60
CA VAL A 267 -2.53 -10.79 8.57
C VAL A 267 -2.69 -9.70 9.63
N TYR A 268 -2.94 -8.44 9.24
CA TYR A 268 -3.14 -7.36 10.20
C TYR A 268 -4.41 -7.56 11.04
N ARG A 269 -5.48 -8.08 10.44
CA ARG A 269 -6.69 -8.43 11.17
C ARG A 269 -6.43 -9.51 12.23
N TYR A 270 -5.71 -10.58 11.87
CA TYR A 270 -5.33 -11.65 12.81
C TYR A 270 -4.43 -11.15 13.94
N GLN A 271 -3.56 -10.18 13.64
CA GLN A 271 -2.69 -9.54 14.65
C GLN A 271 -3.43 -8.53 15.54
N GLY A 272 -4.73 -8.30 15.37
CA GLY A 272 -5.49 -7.30 16.12
C GLY A 272 -5.08 -5.85 15.87
N LYS A 273 -4.56 -5.56 14.67
CA LYS A 273 -4.12 -4.21 14.27
C LYS A 273 -5.20 -3.42 13.51
N LEU A 274 -6.27 -4.11 13.09
CA LEU A 274 -7.45 -3.53 12.42
C LEU A 274 -8.65 -3.49 13.35
#